data_6150be4958a3748a81ddbef5ea9b7b4a
#
_entry.id   6150be4958a3748a81ddbef5ea9b7b4a
#
_cell.length_a   1.000
_cell.length_b   1.000
_cell.length_c   1.000
_cell.angle_alpha   90.00
_cell.angle_beta   90.00
_cell.angle_gamma   90.00
#
_symmetry.space_group_name_H-M   'P 1'
#
loop_
_entity.id
_entity.type
_entity.pdbx_description
1 polymer ?
#
loop_
_entity_poly.entity_id
_entity_poly.type
_entity_poly.pdbx_seq_one_letter_code
_entity_poly.pdbx_strand_id
1 'polypeptide(L)'
;RSTPKPSSAASDVYKRQLHMSRVFYHGAYKAPREFNWVIGVILLLLTLLLSFTGYLLPWDQLAIWAVTVGGNMAGYTPVIGAQAKFGLFAGLEATTATLLRFYVLHVLFLPFIIVIFMAVHFWRVRKDGGISGPL
;
A
#
# COMPACT_ATOMS: atom_id res chain seq x y z
N ARG A 1 9.16 -27.86 22.75
CA ARG A 1 8.81 -27.44 21.37
C ARG A 1 8.20 -26.04 21.48
N SER A 2 8.96 -25.00 21.13
CA SER A 2 8.43 -23.65 21.07
C SER A 2 7.45 -23.57 19.90
N THR A 3 6.19 -23.22 20.18
CA THR A 3 5.22 -22.88 19.12
C THR A 3 5.75 -21.71 18.30
N PRO A 4 5.76 -21.80 16.96
CA PRO A 4 6.17 -20.67 16.13
C PRO A 4 5.31 -19.45 16.47
N LYS A 5 5.94 -18.34 16.84
CA LYS A 5 5.22 -17.08 17.00
C LYS A 5 4.65 -16.68 15.63
N PRO A 6 3.37 -16.29 15.53
CA PRO A 6 2.85 -15.75 14.29
C PRO A 6 3.75 -14.61 13.82
N SER A 7 4.08 -14.58 12.53
CA SER A 7 4.92 -13.53 11.99
C SER A 7 4.26 -12.17 12.24
N SER A 8 5.05 -11.16 12.52
CA SER A 8 4.55 -9.77 12.69
C SER A 8 3.70 -9.33 11.49
N ALA A 9 4.06 -9.77 10.28
CA ALA A 9 3.31 -9.51 9.06
C ALA A 9 1.87 -10.06 9.11
N ALA A 10 1.67 -11.31 9.57
CA ALA A 10 0.33 -11.88 9.73
C ALA A 10 -0.50 -11.10 10.74
N SER A 11 0.10 -10.72 11.88
CA SER A 11 -0.55 -9.89 12.90
C SER A 11 -0.99 -8.54 12.34
N ASP A 12 -0.19 -7.90 11.52
CA ASP A 12 -0.51 -6.60 10.93
C ASP A 12 -1.61 -6.68 9.87
N VAL A 13 -1.69 -7.76 9.12
CA VAL A 13 -2.80 -8.02 8.18
C VAL A 13 -4.12 -8.12 8.94
N TYR A 14 -4.19 -8.91 10.01
CA TYR A 14 -5.41 -9.03 10.83
C TYR A 14 -5.85 -7.70 11.46
N LYS A 15 -4.92 -6.90 11.96
CA LYS A 15 -5.22 -5.59 12.54
C LYS A 15 -5.87 -4.66 11.52
N ARG A 16 -5.36 -4.63 10.28
CA ARG A 16 -5.93 -3.81 9.21
C ARG A 16 -7.32 -4.31 8.79
N GLN A 17 -7.50 -5.62 8.67
CA GLN A 17 -8.80 -6.23 8.34
C GLN A 17 -9.85 -5.90 9.41
N LEU A 18 -9.52 -6.07 10.69
CA LEU A 18 -10.41 -5.74 11.80
C LEU A 18 -10.71 -4.24 11.86
N HIS A 19 -9.72 -3.39 11.58
CA HIS A 19 -9.93 -1.96 11.49
C HIS A 19 -10.92 -1.59 10.38
N MET A 20 -10.75 -2.13 9.16
CA MET A 20 -11.68 -1.88 8.05
C MET A 20 -13.09 -2.39 8.38
N SER A 21 -13.21 -3.58 8.96
CA SER A 21 -14.49 -4.14 9.39
C SER A 21 -15.17 -3.22 10.42
N ARG A 22 -14.42 -2.73 11.40
CA ARG A 22 -14.94 -1.79 12.40
C ARG A 22 -15.45 -0.50 11.77
N VAL A 23 -14.68 0.10 10.85
CA VAL A 23 -15.07 1.30 10.12
C VAL A 23 -16.36 1.09 9.34
N PHE A 24 -16.50 -0.06 8.69
CA PHE A 24 -17.67 -0.42 7.91
C PHE A 24 -18.92 -0.59 8.81
N TYR A 25 -18.84 -1.43 9.83
CA TYR A 25 -19.98 -1.72 10.71
C TYR A 25 -20.46 -0.49 11.52
N HIS A 26 -19.57 0.43 11.84
CA HIS A 26 -19.94 1.67 12.53
C HIS A 26 -20.36 2.80 11.57
N GLY A 27 -20.38 2.55 10.27
CA GLY A 27 -20.73 3.57 9.29
C GLY A 27 -19.77 4.78 9.26
N ALA A 28 -18.53 4.60 9.72
CA ALA A 28 -17.54 5.68 9.84
C ALA A 28 -16.98 6.18 8.49
N TYR A 29 -17.57 5.75 7.39
CA TYR A 29 -17.34 6.26 6.03
C TYR A 29 -18.36 7.33 5.60
N LYS A 30 -19.39 7.59 6.44
CA LYS A 30 -20.42 8.62 6.19
C LYS A 30 -20.01 9.96 6.77
N ALA A 31 -20.72 11.01 6.35
CA ALA A 31 -20.53 12.36 6.89
C ALA A 31 -20.59 12.37 8.43
N PRO A 32 -19.73 13.11 9.12
CA PRO A 32 -18.68 14.04 8.63
C PRO A 32 -17.29 13.39 8.44
N ARG A 33 -17.21 12.06 8.42
CA ARG A 33 -15.96 11.28 8.42
C ARG A 33 -15.49 10.84 7.04
N GLU A 34 -16.18 11.25 5.98
CA GLU A 34 -15.90 10.89 4.58
C GLU A 34 -14.46 11.17 4.17
N PHE A 35 -13.97 12.35 4.50
CA PHE A 35 -12.61 12.74 4.17
C PHE A 35 -11.58 11.78 4.77
N ASN A 36 -11.76 11.41 6.03
CA ASN A 36 -10.85 10.48 6.69
C ASN A 36 -10.95 9.06 6.12
N TRP A 37 -12.13 8.67 5.65
CA TRP A 37 -12.29 7.40 4.94
C TRP A 37 -11.50 7.38 3.63
N VAL A 38 -11.55 8.46 2.84
CA VAL A 38 -10.75 8.58 1.61
C VAL A 38 -9.25 8.47 1.91
N ILE A 39 -8.77 9.17 2.96
CA ILE A 39 -7.36 9.05 3.40
C ILE A 39 -7.05 7.60 3.79
N GLY A 40 -7.96 6.91 4.48
CA GLY A 40 -7.81 5.49 4.82
C GLY A 40 -7.70 4.57 3.60
N VAL A 41 -8.47 4.83 2.55
CA VAL A 41 -8.39 4.09 1.27
C VAL A 41 -7.04 4.34 0.59
N ILE A 42 -6.56 5.58 0.57
CA ILE A 42 -5.22 5.91 0.04
C ILE A 42 -4.14 5.15 0.82
N LEU A 43 -4.22 5.14 2.16
CA LEU A 43 -3.29 4.38 3.00
C LEU A 43 -3.34 2.88 2.71
N LEU A 44 -4.51 2.31 2.45
CA LEU A 44 -4.65 0.91 2.05
C LEU A 44 -3.92 0.64 0.74
N LEU A 45 -4.14 1.46 -0.29
CA LEU A 45 -3.47 1.33 -1.59
C LEU A 45 -1.95 1.48 -1.47
N LEU A 46 -1.48 2.46 -0.68
CA LEU A 46 -0.06 2.65 -0.42
C LEU A 46 0.57 1.46 0.32
N THR A 47 -0.15 0.83 1.26
CA THR A 47 0.35 -0.37 1.95
C THR A 47 0.36 -1.60 1.06
N LEU A 48 -0.59 -1.75 0.15
CA LEU A 48 -0.55 -2.80 -0.88
C LEU A 48 0.64 -2.61 -1.81
N LEU A 49 0.88 -1.37 -2.25
CA LEU A 49 2.02 -1.04 -3.09
C LEU A 49 3.35 -1.26 -2.35
N LEU A 50 3.42 -0.89 -1.06
CA LEU A 50 4.59 -1.16 -0.23
C LEU A 50 4.84 -2.66 -0.08
N SER A 51 3.80 -3.47 0.13
CA SER A 51 3.92 -4.92 0.21
C SER A 51 4.42 -5.52 -1.10
N PHE A 52 3.88 -5.07 -2.24
CA PHE A 52 4.30 -5.50 -3.56
C PHE A 52 5.77 -5.15 -3.84
N THR A 53 6.16 -3.89 -3.62
CA THR A 53 7.55 -3.45 -3.85
C THR A 53 8.53 -4.19 -2.94
N GLY A 54 8.16 -4.46 -1.67
CA GLY A 54 8.99 -5.24 -0.74
C GLY A 54 9.18 -6.69 -1.17
N TYR A 55 8.14 -7.30 -1.73
CA TYR A 55 8.22 -8.66 -2.28
C TYR A 55 9.22 -8.78 -3.44
N LEU A 56 9.46 -7.70 -4.17
CA LEU A 56 10.37 -7.68 -5.32
C LEU A 56 11.84 -7.52 -4.93
N LEU A 57 12.16 -7.05 -3.73
CA LEU A 57 13.54 -6.72 -3.33
C LEU A 57 14.52 -7.91 -3.28
N PRO A 58 14.13 -9.14 -2.90
CA PRO A 58 15.03 -10.30 -2.95
C PRO A 58 15.54 -10.62 -4.35
N TRP A 59 14.88 -10.13 -5.39
CA TRP A 59 15.23 -10.28 -6.81
C TRP A 59 15.46 -11.74 -7.23
N ASP A 60 14.70 -12.63 -6.63
CA ASP A 60 14.65 -14.04 -6.97
C ASP A 60 13.77 -14.29 -8.20
N GLN A 61 13.67 -15.55 -8.62
CA GLN A 61 12.88 -15.96 -9.79
C GLN A 61 11.41 -15.52 -9.66
N LEU A 62 10.83 -15.60 -8.45
CA LEU A 62 9.45 -15.22 -8.21
C LEU A 62 9.28 -13.69 -8.31
N ALA A 63 10.22 -12.93 -7.79
CA ALA A 63 10.22 -11.46 -7.87
C ALA A 63 10.32 -10.98 -9.33
N ILE A 64 11.22 -11.59 -10.14
CA ILE A 64 11.38 -11.25 -11.56
C ILE A 64 10.10 -11.53 -12.33
N TRP A 65 9.45 -12.65 -12.09
CA TRP A 65 8.14 -12.95 -12.72
C TRP A 65 7.05 -12.00 -12.25
N ALA A 66 6.99 -11.71 -10.97
CA ALA A 66 5.99 -10.78 -10.41
C ALA A 66 6.12 -9.36 -10.99
N VAL A 67 7.34 -8.84 -11.11
CA VAL A 67 7.57 -7.51 -11.70
C VAL A 67 7.26 -7.51 -13.19
N THR A 68 7.60 -8.58 -13.90
CA THR A 68 7.32 -8.71 -15.35
C THR A 68 5.82 -8.73 -15.61
N VAL A 69 5.06 -9.53 -14.85
CA VAL A 69 3.61 -9.58 -14.97
C VAL A 69 2.97 -8.23 -14.56
N GLY A 70 3.35 -7.69 -13.40
CA GLY A 70 2.83 -6.40 -12.93
C GLY A 70 3.13 -5.25 -13.88
N GLY A 71 4.31 -5.19 -14.45
CA GLY A 71 4.69 -4.18 -15.45
C GLY A 71 3.95 -4.34 -16.78
N ASN A 72 3.70 -5.57 -17.21
CA ASN A 72 2.87 -5.82 -18.39
C ASN A 72 1.41 -5.39 -18.12
N MET A 73 0.85 -5.72 -16.95
CA MET A 73 -0.48 -5.25 -16.56
C MET A 73 -0.55 -3.72 -16.55
N ALA A 74 0.44 -3.04 -16.00
CA ALA A 74 0.53 -1.58 -16.05
C ALA A 74 0.57 -1.06 -17.50
N GLY A 75 1.23 -1.79 -18.41
CA GLY A 75 1.30 -1.48 -19.84
C GLY A 75 -0.04 -1.49 -20.55
N TYR A 76 -1.04 -2.23 -20.05
CA TYR A 76 -2.40 -2.25 -20.60
C TYR A 76 -3.26 -1.06 -20.15
N THR A 77 -2.76 -0.20 -19.26
CA THR A 77 -3.52 0.99 -18.82
C THR A 77 -3.78 1.91 -20.01
N PRO A 78 -5.04 2.30 -20.29
CA PRO A 78 -5.35 3.19 -21.41
C PRO A 78 -4.58 4.51 -21.29
N VAL A 79 -4.11 5.03 -22.43
CA VAL A 79 -3.42 6.33 -22.60
C VAL A 79 -1.99 6.36 -22.01
N ILE A 80 -1.76 5.86 -20.80
CA ILE A 80 -0.47 6.00 -20.09
C ILE A 80 0.30 4.67 -19.93
N GLY A 81 -0.21 3.56 -20.46
CA GLY A 81 0.34 2.23 -20.18
C GLY A 81 1.81 2.07 -20.60
N ALA A 82 2.17 2.51 -21.79
CA ALA A 82 3.55 2.43 -22.28
C ALA A 82 4.51 3.24 -21.38
N GLN A 83 4.12 4.45 -20.98
CA GLN A 83 4.89 5.32 -20.12
C GLN A 83 4.99 4.73 -18.70
N ALA A 84 3.89 4.17 -18.19
CA ALA A 84 3.86 3.52 -16.89
C ALA A 84 4.81 2.31 -16.85
N LYS A 85 4.75 1.43 -17.86
CA LYS A 85 5.66 0.29 -17.98
C LYS A 85 7.11 0.74 -18.08
N PHE A 86 7.43 1.69 -18.96
CA PHE A 86 8.76 2.24 -19.10
C PHE A 86 9.27 2.89 -17.81
N GLY A 87 8.41 3.64 -17.12
CA GLY A 87 8.71 4.25 -15.83
C GLY A 87 9.05 3.21 -14.75
N LEU A 88 8.29 2.10 -14.70
CA LEU A 88 8.53 1.01 -13.74
C LEU A 88 9.81 0.23 -14.06
N PHE A 89 10.04 -0.11 -15.31
CA PHE A 89 11.17 -0.99 -15.70
C PHE A 89 12.49 -0.26 -15.90
N ALA A 90 12.49 1.05 -16.08
CA ALA A 90 13.64 1.81 -16.57
C ALA A 90 14.08 1.40 -17.99
N GLY A 91 13.18 0.79 -18.77
CA GLY A 91 13.42 0.25 -20.09
C GLY A 91 12.27 -0.61 -20.58
N LEU A 92 12.57 -1.49 -21.52
CA LEU A 92 11.58 -2.40 -22.11
C LEU A 92 11.37 -3.67 -21.27
N GLU A 93 12.39 -4.06 -20.51
CA GLU A 93 12.43 -5.28 -19.70
C GLU A 93 12.90 -5.00 -18.27
N ALA A 94 12.61 -5.93 -17.35
CA ALA A 94 13.03 -5.86 -15.97
C ALA A 94 14.54 -6.14 -15.85
N THR A 95 15.28 -5.18 -15.28
CA THR A 95 16.73 -5.23 -15.11
C THR A 95 17.12 -4.79 -13.69
N THR A 96 18.44 -4.75 -13.42
CA THR A 96 18.96 -4.18 -12.17
C THR A 96 18.55 -2.71 -11.96
N ALA A 97 18.35 -1.95 -13.04
CA ALA A 97 17.81 -0.58 -12.95
C ALA A 97 16.36 -0.57 -12.46
N THR A 98 15.58 -1.58 -12.82
CA THR A 98 14.23 -1.80 -12.26
C THR A 98 14.30 -2.07 -10.76
N LEU A 99 15.19 -2.97 -10.32
CA LEU A 99 15.39 -3.26 -8.90
C LEU A 99 15.75 -2.00 -8.11
N LEU A 100 16.66 -1.17 -8.62
CA LEU A 100 17.05 0.08 -7.95
C LEU A 100 15.85 1.03 -7.79
N ARG A 101 15.00 1.16 -8.80
CA ARG A 101 13.79 1.97 -8.71
C ARG A 101 12.82 1.46 -7.65
N PHE A 102 12.57 0.15 -7.63
CA PHE A 102 11.71 -0.45 -6.61
C PHE A 102 12.30 -0.35 -5.21
N TYR A 103 13.63 -0.45 -5.07
CA TYR A 103 14.31 -0.24 -3.81
C TYR A 103 14.09 1.19 -3.28
N VAL A 104 14.33 2.21 -4.10
CA VAL A 104 14.12 3.62 -3.73
C VAL A 104 12.65 3.90 -3.40
N LEU A 105 11.72 3.35 -4.19
CA LEU A 105 10.29 3.45 -3.90
C LEU A 105 9.95 2.86 -2.53
N HIS A 106 10.42 1.64 -2.26
CA HIS A 106 10.08 0.90 -1.04
C HIS A 106 10.69 1.50 0.22
N VAL A 107 11.96 1.92 0.16
CA VAL A 107 12.71 2.36 1.35
C VAL A 107 12.52 3.85 1.64
N LEU A 108 12.31 4.66 0.62
CA LEU A 108 12.27 6.12 0.78
C LEU A 108 10.87 6.70 0.47
N PHE A 109 10.41 6.58 -0.78
CA PHE A 109 9.21 7.28 -1.22
C PHE A 109 7.93 6.80 -0.55
N LEU A 110 7.66 5.51 -0.59
CA LEU A 110 6.42 4.95 -0.03
C LEU A 110 6.33 5.13 1.49
N PRO A 111 7.35 4.82 2.29
CA PRO A 111 7.31 5.08 3.72
C PRO A 111 7.11 6.55 4.05
N PHE A 112 7.77 7.46 3.34
CA PHE A 112 7.63 8.90 3.55
C PHE A 112 6.19 9.38 3.29
N ILE A 113 5.62 8.98 2.16
CA ILE A 113 4.23 9.32 1.80
C ILE A 113 3.25 8.71 2.82
N ILE A 114 3.44 7.45 3.20
CA ILE A 114 2.59 6.78 4.20
C ILE A 114 2.62 7.53 5.53
N VAL A 115 3.77 7.98 5.98
CA VAL A 115 3.88 8.75 7.25
C VAL A 115 3.08 10.05 7.18
N ILE A 116 3.13 10.78 6.06
CA ILE A 116 2.34 12.01 5.87
C ILE A 116 0.84 11.69 5.93
N PHE A 117 0.38 10.73 5.14
CA PHE A 117 -1.05 10.36 5.13
C PHE A 117 -1.52 9.79 6.47
N MET A 118 -0.66 9.06 7.18
CA MET A 118 -0.96 8.53 8.51
C MET A 118 -1.10 9.66 9.54
N ALA A 119 -0.24 10.67 9.50
CA ALA A 119 -0.36 11.85 10.35
C ALA A 119 -1.68 12.58 10.10
N VAL A 120 -2.06 12.79 8.84
CA VAL A 120 -3.35 13.39 8.47
C VAL A 120 -4.51 12.51 8.93
N HIS A 121 -4.40 11.19 8.77
CA HIS A 121 -5.43 10.22 9.19
C HIS A 121 -5.68 10.31 10.70
N PHE A 122 -4.64 10.27 11.52
CA PHE A 122 -4.77 10.38 12.98
C PHE A 122 -5.25 11.74 13.43
N TRP A 123 -4.79 12.81 12.80
CA TRP A 123 -5.29 14.16 13.07
C TRP A 123 -6.80 14.26 12.82
N ARG A 124 -7.28 13.70 11.69
CA ARG A 124 -8.72 13.68 11.38
C ARG A 124 -9.52 12.81 12.33
N VAL A 125 -9.02 11.62 12.71
CA VAL A 125 -9.69 10.79 13.72
C VAL A 125 -9.91 11.58 15.01
N ARG A 126 -8.89 12.31 15.47
CA ARG A 126 -9.00 13.15 16.66
C ARG A 126 -9.99 14.30 16.48
N LYS A 127 -9.94 14.98 15.34
CA LYS A 127 -10.81 16.12 15.03
C LYS A 127 -12.28 15.71 14.92
N ASP A 128 -12.56 14.55 14.32
CA ASP A 128 -13.91 14.06 14.06
C ASP A 128 -14.49 13.27 15.28
N GLY A 129 -13.84 13.29 16.45
CA GLY A 129 -14.31 12.65 17.67
C GLY A 129 -14.20 11.13 17.72
N GLY A 130 -13.36 10.54 16.87
CA GLY A 130 -13.17 9.09 16.78
C GLY A 130 -14.27 8.37 16.00
N ILE A 131 -14.29 7.03 16.11
CA ILE A 131 -15.26 6.18 15.39
C ILE A 131 -16.54 5.94 16.21
N SER A 132 -16.41 5.92 17.53
CA SER A 132 -17.47 5.50 18.47
C SER A 132 -18.23 6.68 19.13
N GLY A 133 -17.87 7.90 18.81
CA GLY A 133 -18.58 9.08 19.30
C GLY A 133 -19.91 9.30 18.56
N PRO A 134 -20.89 9.99 19.19
CA PRO A 134 -22.09 10.41 18.49
C PRO A 134 -21.72 11.32 17.31
N LEU A 135 -22.50 11.20 16.23
CA LEU A 135 -22.39 12.05 15.04
C LEU A 135 -23.03 13.40 15.32
#